data_2725b4375f7fe7bec0207cdcd6564952
#
_entry.id   2725b4375f7fe7bec0207cdcd6564952
#
_cell.length_a   1.000
_cell.length_b   1.000
_cell.length_c   1.000
_cell.angle_alpha   90.00
_cell.angle_beta   90.00
_cell.angle_gamma   90.00
#
_symmetry.space_group_name_H-M   'P 1'
#
loop_
_entity.id
_entity.type
_entity.pdbx_description
1 polymer ?
#
loop_
_entity_poly.entity_id
_entity_poly.type
_entity_poly.pdbx_seq_one_letter_code
_entity_poly.pdbx_strand_id
1 'polypeptide(L)'
;MNKIYVTTGAVATETESVKKYMGEIKKTPLLSREQEQSATRNELVSSNLRFVVQVAKQYQGMGLELEDLIAFGNIGLFEAAERFDPTRNIKFITFSVWYVRAEITKALNDMGRTVRIPSHRTATEEYSTISTQTVIGEDEDSETYADRFLEAERDTSAQDLRDLRDAIATALSKLKPKEAEAVRLFYGIELEYASCMDDIAEKLNVSNERARQLVRSGEEALRNLSGIKLLEQYL
;
A
#
# COMPACT_ATOMS: atom_id res chain seq x y z
N MET A 1 25.38 -13.58 5.78
CA MET A 1 25.08 -14.47 4.61
C MET A 1 23.57 -14.69 4.62
N ASN A 2 22.82 -13.85 3.90
CA ASN A 2 21.36 -13.93 3.91
C ASN A 2 20.92 -15.15 3.10
N LYS A 3 20.25 -16.09 3.75
CA LYS A 3 19.59 -17.21 3.08
C LYS A 3 18.39 -16.67 2.31
N ILE A 4 18.50 -16.68 0.99
CA ILE A 4 17.39 -16.39 0.08
C ILE A 4 16.54 -17.66 0.04
N TYR A 5 15.33 -17.60 0.59
CA TYR A 5 14.34 -18.65 0.45
C TYR A 5 13.76 -18.57 -0.97
N VAL A 6 14.20 -19.46 -1.82
CA VAL A 6 13.59 -19.67 -3.13
C VAL A 6 12.30 -20.45 -2.89
N THR A 7 11.17 -19.76 -2.88
CA THR A 7 9.87 -20.42 -3.04
C THR A 7 9.82 -20.99 -4.46
N THR A 8 9.81 -22.30 -4.57
CA THR A 8 9.56 -23.04 -5.81
C THR A 8 8.09 -22.86 -6.22
N GLY A 9 7.75 -21.65 -6.68
CA GLY A 9 6.47 -21.35 -7.27
C GLY A 9 6.63 -21.17 -8.78
N ALA A 10 5.93 -22.00 -9.52
CA ALA A 10 5.67 -21.97 -10.97
C ALA A 10 6.90 -21.60 -11.84
N VAL A 11 7.34 -22.57 -12.62
CA VAL A 11 8.22 -22.34 -13.79
C VAL A 11 7.55 -21.23 -14.61
N ALA A 12 8.06 -20.01 -14.51
CA ALA A 12 7.56 -18.89 -15.27
C ALA A 12 7.76 -19.24 -16.74
N THR A 13 6.66 -19.51 -17.41
CA THR A 13 6.62 -19.74 -18.86
C THR A 13 7.23 -18.50 -19.51
N GLU A 14 8.32 -18.69 -20.26
CA GLU A 14 8.92 -17.61 -21.04
C GLU A 14 7.81 -17.03 -21.92
N THR A 15 7.44 -15.77 -21.67
CA THR A 15 6.42 -15.07 -22.44
C THR A 15 6.84 -14.97 -23.90
N GLU A 16 5.91 -14.81 -24.81
CA GLU A 16 6.19 -14.70 -26.24
C GLU A 16 7.09 -13.48 -26.54
N SER A 17 6.94 -12.41 -25.76
CA SER A 17 7.78 -11.20 -25.85
C SER A 17 9.24 -11.51 -25.50
N VAL A 18 9.51 -12.26 -24.44
CA VAL A 18 10.87 -12.69 -24.06
C VAL A 18 11.48 -13.57 -25.15
N LYS A 19 10.71 -14.49 -25.74
CA LYS A 19 11.20 -15.33 -26.85
C LYS A 19 11.59 -14.49 -28.05
N LYS A 20 10.79 -13.52 -28.44
CA LYS A 20 11.08 -12.59 -29.51
C LYS A 20 12.33 -11.77 -29.23
N TYR A 21 12.42 -11.17 -28.02
CA TYR A 21 13.60 -10.44 -27.58
C TYR A 21 14.88 -11.32 -27.64
N MET A 22 14.81 -12.55 -27.13
CA MET A 22 15.92 -13.49 -27.20
C MET A 22 16.33 -13.82 -28.65
N GLY A 23 15.37 -13.87 -29.58
CA GLY A 23 15.61 -14.04 -30.99
C GLY A 23 16.39 -12.87 -31.64
N GLU A 24 16.10 -11.65 -31.18
CA GLU A 24 16.74 -10.42 -31.64
C GLU A 24 18.17 -10.30 -31.12
N ILE A 25 18.37 -10.46 -29.81
CA ILE A 25 19.70 -10.31 -29.19
C ILE A 25 20.71 -11.42 -29.62
N LYS A 26 20.20 -12.59 -30.05
CA LYS A 26 21.07 -13.64 -30.60
C LYS A 26 21.80 -13.24 -31.89
N LYS A 27 21.23 -12.30 -32.63
CA LYS A 27 21.80 -11.82 -33.91
C LYS A 27 23.03 -10.93 -33.71
N THR A 28 23.17 -10.33 -32.52
CA THR A 28 24.26 -9.41 -32.20
C THR A 28 25.53 -10.20 -31.87
N PRO A 29 26.65 -9.95 -32.57
CA PRO A 29 27.92 -10.65 -32.31
C PRO A 29 28.52 -10.21 -30.98
N LEU A 30 29.25 -11.12 -30.34
CA LEU A 30 30.03 -10.79 -29.14
C LEU A 30 31.30 -10.07 -29.55
N LEU A 31 31.69 -9.02 -28.84
CA LEU A 31 32.91 -8.28 -29.07
C LEU A 31 34.11 -9.02 -28.47
N SER A 32 35.24 -9.00 -29.20
CA SER A 32 36.53 -9.39 -28.63
C SER A 32 37.09 -8.29 -27.73
N ARG A 33 38.03 -8.61 -26.85
CA ARG A 33 38.65 -7.66 -25.94
C ARG A 33 39.26 -6.44 -26.65
N GLU A 34 39.85 -6.65 -27.82
CA GLU A 34 40.43 -5.57 -28.62
C GLU A 34 39.35 -4.67 -29.22
N GLN A 35 38.22 -5.26 -29.61
CA GLN A 35 37.07 -4.55 -30.12
C GLN A 35 36.35 -3.77 -29.01
N GLU A 36 36.30 -4.26 -27.74
CA GLU A 36 35.74 -3.54 -26.61
C GLU A 36 36.47 -2.20 -26.34
N GLN A 37 37.78 -2.11 -26.63
CA GLN A 37 38.58 -0.90 -26.45
C GLN A 37 38.23 0.21 -27.44
N SER A 38 37.79 -0.14 -28.64
CA SER A 38 37.44 0.81 -29.69
C SER A 38 35.93 0.94 -29.93
N ALA A 39 35.13 0.12 -29.22
CA ALA A 39 33.69 0.07 -29.40
C ALA A 39 32.99 1.33 -28.82
N THR A 40 31.94 1.72 -29.50
CA THR A 40 31.04 2.77 -28.97
C THR A 40 30.20 2.22 -27.79
N ARG A 41 29.65 3.12 -26.95
CA ARG A 41 28.79 2.72 -25.82
C ARG A 41 27.63 1.83 -26.26
N ASN A 42 27.00 2.16 -27.38
CA ASN A 42 25.87 1.38 -27.90
C ASN A 42 26.29 -0.03 -28.35
N GLU A 43 27.46 -0.17 -28.92
CA GLU A 43 28.01 -1.48 -29.34
C GLU A 43 28.34 -2.33 -28.09
N LEU A 44 28.95 -1.72 -27.04
CA LEU A 44 29.21 -2.39 -25.77
C LEU A 44 27.92 -2.91 -25.13
N VAL A 45 26.87 -2.09 -25.09
CA VAL A 45 25.58 -2.51 -24.54
C VAL A 45 24.95 -3.61 -25.39
N SER A 46 24.83 -3.41 -26.70
CA SER A 46 24.17 -4.35 -27.61
C SER A 46 24.80 -5.73 -27.59
N SER A 47 26.11 -5.81 -27.54
CA SER A 47 26.85 -7.08 -27.52
C SER A 47 26.71 -7.86 -26.21
N ASN A 48 26.36 -7.16 -25.10
CA ASN A 48 26.29 -7.75 -23.77
C ASN A 48 24.85 -7.96 -23.25
N LEU A 49 23.79 -7.68 -24.03
CA LEU A 49 22.39 -7.91 -23.64
C LEU A 49 22.12 -9.37 -23.24
N ARG A 50 22.76 -10.33 -23.89
CA ARG A 50 22.63 -11.76 -23.54
C ARG A 50 23.11 -12.07 -22.13
N PHE A 51 24.13 -11.36 -21.64
CA PHE A 51 24.63 -11.47 -20.29
C PHE A 51 23.62 -10.96 -19.27
N VAL A 52 22.94 -9.84 -19.56
CA VAL A 52 21.87 -9.30 -18.69
C VAL A 52 20.77 -10.33 -18.49
N VAL A 53 20.31 -11.00 -19.56
CA VAL A 53 19.28 -12.05 -19.44
C VAL A 53 19.75 -13.21 -18.55
N GLN A 54 21.03 -13.60 -18.64
CA GLN A 54 21.57 -14.65 -17.79
C GLN A 54 21.59 -14.24 -16.32
N VAL A 55 21.91 -12.98 -16.02
CA VAL A 55 21.86 -12.43 -14.64
C VAL A 55 20.41 -12.31 -14.16
N ALA A 56 19.50 -11.76 -14.98
CA ALA A 56 18.09 -11.60 -14.64
C ALA A 56 17.40 -12.92 -14.27
N LYS A 57 17.71 -14.01 -14.97
CA LYS A 57 17.21 -15.36 -14.67
C LYS A 57 17.57 -15.83 -13.25
N GLN A 58 18.64 -15.34 -12.63
CA GLN A 58 19.00 -15.69 -11.25
C GLN A 58 18.08 -15.06 -10.20
N TYR A 59 17.38 -13.99 -10.57
CA TYR A 59 16.45 -13.24 -9.72
C TYR A 59 14.98 -13.54 -10.02
N GLN A 60 14.71 -14.48 -10.91
CA GLN A 60 13.35 -14.87 -11.27
C GLN A 60 12.63 -15.48 -10.08
N GLY A 61 11.33 -15.15 -9.90
CA GLY A 61 10.51 -15.62 -8.78
C GLY A 61 10.63 -14.79 -7.50
N MET A 62 11.37 -13.68 -7.51
CA MET A 62 11.55 -12.79 -6.35
C MET A 62 10.55 -11.62 -6.30
N GLY A 63 9.45 -11.68 -7.06
CA GLY A 63 8.39 -10.66 -7.02
C GLY A 63 8.27 -9.77 -8.25
N LEU A 64 9.21 -9.87 -9.21
CA LEU A 64 9.14 -9.21 -10.52
C LEU A 64 9.14 -10.24 -11.65
N GLU A 65 8.51 -9.89 -12.75
CA GLU A 65 8.53 -10.67 -13.98
C GLU A 65 9.90 -10.61 -14.66
N LEU A 66 10.22 -11.63 -15.47
CA LEU A 66 11.52 -11.69 -16.14
C LEU A 66 11.76 -10.51 -17.08
N GLU A 67 10.71 -9.99 -17.71
CA GLU A 67 10.78 -8.84 -18.60
C GLU A 67 11.25 -7.59 -17.88
N ASP A 68 10.67 -7.33 -16.70
CA ASP A 68 11.05 -6.20 -15.84
C ASP A 68 12.48 -6.34 -15.34
N LEU A 69 12.86 -7.53 -14.89
CA LEU A 69 14.24 -7.82 -14.46
C LEU A 69 15.26 -7.57 -15.58
N ILE A 70 14.93 -7.94 -16.81
CA ILE A 70 15.77 -7.66 -17.97
C ILE A 70 15.83 -6.16 -18.26
N ALA A 71 14.70 -5.44 -18.16
CA ALA A 71 14.64 -4.00 -18.40
C ALA A 71 15.53 -3.23 -17.40
N PHE A 72 15.40 -3.53 -16.11
CA PHE A 72 16.26 -2.93 -15.07
C PHE A 72 17.72 -3.34 -15.22
N GLY A 73 17.99 -4.59 -15.57
CA GLY A 73 19.33 -5.06 -15.87
C GLY A 73 19.98 -4.31 -17.04
N ASN A 74 19.20 -4.00 -18.09
CA ASN A 74 19.66 -3.20 -19.21
C ASN A 74 19.98 -1.75 -18.81
N ILE A 75 19.22 -1.16 -17.88
CA ILE A 75 19.53 0.16 -17.32
C ILE A 75 20.90 0.13 -16.62
N GLY A 76 21.12 -0.88 -15.76
CA GLY A 76 22.41 -1.06 -15.10
C GLY A 76 23.57 -1.30 -16.09
N LEU A 77 23.33 -2.04 -17.18
CA LEU A 77 24.32 -2.24 -18.23
C LEU A 77 24.66 -0.92 -18.94
N PHE A 78 23.66 -0.08 -19.19
CA PHE A 78 23.85 1.23 -19.79
C PHE A 78 24.67 2.17 -18.88
N GLU A 79 24.35 2.24 -17.58
CA GLU A 79 25.13 2.97 -16.59
C GLU A 79 26.61 2.50 -16.53
N ALA A 80 26.80 1.18 -16.60
CA ALA A 80 28.14 0.61 -16.65
C ALA A 80 28.90 1.08 -17.90
N ALA A 81 28.24 1.11 -19.08
CA ALA A 81 28.86 1.56 -20.32
C ALA A 81 29.25 3.06 -20.29
N GLU A 82 28.50 3.88 -19.57
CA GLU A 82 28.86 5.31 -19.39
C GLU A 82 30.13 5.51 -18.54
N ARG A 83 30.33 4.63 -17.56
CA ARG A 83 31.44 4.74 -16.58
C ARG A 83 32.62 3.83 -16.89
N PHE A 84 32.52 3.06 -17.96
CA PHE A 84 33.56 2.11 -18.34
C PHE A 84 34.78 2.82 -18.89
N ASP A 85 35.94 2.48 -18.33
CA ASP A 85 37.25 2.96 -18.80
C ASP A 85 38.03 1.81 -19.45
N PRO A 86 38.16 1.81 -20.79
CA PRO A 86 38.83 0.76 -21.51
C PRO A 86 40.35 0.68 -21.23
N THR A 87 40.95 1.75 -20.65
CA THR A 87 42.38 1.78 -20.33
C THR A 87 42.77 0.83 -19.20
N ARG A 88 41.80 0.48 -18.31
CA ARG A 88 42.04 -0.39 -17.14
C ARG A 88 42.30 -1.83 -17.46
N ASN A 89 42.28 -2.22 -18.73
CA ASN A 89 42.58 -3.58 -19.16
C ASN A 89 41.71 -4.69 -18.54
N ILE A 90 40.46 -4.37 -18.18
CA ILE A 90 39.44 -5.27 -17.63
C ILE A 90 38.40 -5.51 -18.70
N LYS A 91 37.80 -6.72 -18.79
CA LYS A 91 36.65 -6.96 -19.66
C LYS A 91 35.43 -6.19 -19.19
N PHE A 92 34.67 -5.66 -20.15
CA PHE A 92 33.46 -4.91 -19.84
C PHE A 92 32.45 -5.72 -19.02
N ILE A 93 32.24 -6.99 -19.29
CA ILE A 93 31.37 -7.89 -18.51
C ILE A 93 31.76 -7.93 -17.02
N THR A 94 33.06 -7.98 -16.69
CA THR A 94 33.51 -8.04 -15.28
C THR A 94 33.19 -6.75 -14.51
N PHE A 95 33.22 -5.64 -15.21
CA PHE A 95 32.87 -4.34 -14.63
C PHE A 95 31.34 -4.17 -14.51
N SER A 96 30.60 -4.52 -15.57
CA SER A 96 29.15 -4.27 -15.69
C SER A 96 28.32 -5.14 -14.75
N VAL A 97 28.79 -6.34 -14.34
CA VAL A 97 28.04 -7.27 -13.49
C VAL A 97 27.52 -6.62 -12.19
N TRP A 98 28.32 -5.74 -11.59
CA TRP A 98 27.97 -5.08 -10.35
C TRP A 98 26.84 -4.05 -10.54
N TYR A 99 26.88 -3.31 -11.64
CA TYR A 99 25.82 -2.34 -11.99
C TYR A 99 24.50 -3.04 -12.32
N VAL A 100 24.57 -4.09 -13.14
CA VAL A 100 23.39 -4.91 -13.49
C VAL A 100 22.74 -5.49 -12.24
N ARG A 101 23.52 -6.09 -11.34
CA ARG A 101 22.99 -6.64 -10.08
C ARG A 101 22.44 -5.57 -9.15
N ALA A 102 23.11 -4.44 -9.06
CA ALA A 102 22.67 -3.32 -8.20
C ALA A 102 21.31 -2.80 -8.64
N GLU A 103 21.12 -2.55 -9.95
CA GLU A 103 19.84 -2.05 -10.47
C GLU A 103 18.70 -3.09 -10.36
N ILE A 104 18.98 -4.37 -10.63
CA ILE A 104 17.99 -5.44 -10.41
C ILE A 104 17.59 -5.54 -8.94
N THR A 105 18.56 -5.52 -8.01
CA THR A 105 18.27 -5.61 -6.58
C THR A 105 17.49 -4.39 -6.07
N LYS A 106 17.81 -3.22 -6.56
CA LYS A 106 17.08 -1.98 -6.26
C LYS A 106 15.64 -2.06 -6.77
N ALA A 107 15.43 -2.50 -8.00
CA ALA A 107 14.09 -2.70 -8.57
C ALA A 107 13.27 -3.71 -7.76
N LEU A 108 13.88 -4.83 -7.34
CA LEU A 108 13.21 -5.82 -6.48
C LEU A 108 12.80 -5.24 -5.13
N ASN A 109 13.66 -4.41 -4.52
CA ASN A 109 13.32 -3.77 -3.25
C ASN A 109 12.21 -2.73 -3.40
N ASP A 110 12.19 -2.00 -4.50
CA ASP A 110 11.24 -0.91 -4.73
C ASP A 110 9.89 -1.39 -5.25
N MET A 111 9.86 -2.42 -6.09
CA MET A 111 8.67 -2.87 -6.83
C MET A 111 8.30 -4.33 -6.62
N GLY A 112 9.19 -5.17 -6.08
CA GLY A 112 8.94 -6.61 -5.91
C GLY A 112 7.94 -6.96 -4.81
N ARG A 113 7.45 -5.99 -4.06
CA ARG A 113 6.50 -6.18 -2.94
C ARG A 113 5.21 -5.43 -3.18
N THR A 114 4.10 -5.98 -2.70
CA THR A 114 2.78 -5.34 -2.74
C THR A 114 2.77 -4.00 -1.98
N VAL A 115 3.47 -3.94 -0.84
CA VAL A 115 3.66 -2.70 -0.06
C VAL A 115 5.13 -2.30 -0.15
N ARG A 116 5.39 -1.11 -0.69
CA ARG A 116 6.76 -0.57 -0.82
C ARG A 116 7.38 -0.31 0.56
N ILE A 117 8.56 -0.83 0.77
CA ILE A 117 9.36 -0.63 1.98
C ILE A 117 10.62 0.18 1.62
N PRO A 118 10.96 1.22 2.37
CA PRO A 118 12.19 1.98 2.13
C PRO A 118 13.43 1.09 2.23
N SER A 119 14.39 1.28 1.33
CA SER A 119 15.59 0.43 1.19
C SER A 119 16.43 0.32 2.47
N HIS A 120 16.44 1.36 3.33
CA HIS A 120 17.15 1.33 4.61
C HIS A 120 16.52 0.39 5.65
N ARG A 121 15.23 0.04 5.50
CA ARG A 121 14.52 -0.91 6.38
C ARG A 121 14.57 -2.34 5.88
N THR A 122 14.68 -2.56 4.57
CA THR A 122 14.73 -3.90 3.98
C THR A 122 15.89 -4.76 4.49
N ALA A 123 16.96 -4.14 4.98
CA ALA A 123 18.13 -4.83 5.52
C ALA A 123 17.95 -5.30 6.98
N THR A 124 17.01 -4.71 7.73
CA THR A 124 16.85 -4.94 9.17
C THR A 124 15.58 -5.69 9.56
N GLU A 125 14.55 -5.67 8.74
CA GLU A 125 13.24 -6.24 9.07
C GLU A 125 12.72 -7.14 7.95
N GLU A 126 12.31 -8.36 8.29
CA GLU A 126 11.62 -9.28 7.37
C GLU A 126 10.11 -8.95 7.37
N TYR A 127 9.65 -8.29 6.31
CA TYR A 127 8.23 -8.06 6.07
C TYR A 127 7.70 -9.11 5.10
N SER A 128 6.77 -9.93 5.56
CA SER A 128 6.04 -10.85 4.70
C SER A 128 4.57 -10.41 4.60
N THR A 129 4.00 -10.51 3.41
CA THR A 129 2.56 -10.35 3.19
C THR A 129 1.94 -11.74 3.07
N ILE A 130 0.79 -11.93 3.72
CA ILE A 130 0.01 -13.17 3.64
C ILE A 130 -1.26 -12.84 2.85
N SER A 131 -1.68 -13.74 1.98
CA SER A 131 -2.96 -13.59 1.27
C SER A 131 -4.12 -13.70 2.27
N THR A 132 -5.11 -12.82 2.16
CA THR A 132 -6.34 -12.89 2.94
C THR A 132 -7.16 -14.15 2.64
N GLN A 133 -6.95 -14.77 1.49
CA GLN A 133 -7.59 -16.04 1.09
C GLN A 133 -6.85 -17.27 1.63
N THR A 134 -5.73 -17.10 2.33
CA THR A 134 -5.04 -18.24 2.95
C THR A 134 -5.91 -18.80 4.07
N VAL A 135 -6.10 -20.10 4.07
CA VAL A 135 -6.88 -20.83 5.08
C VAL A 135 -6.08 -20.92 6.39
N ILE A 136 -6.74 -20.69 7.52
CA ILE A 136 -6.16 -20.78 8.88
C ILE A 136 -6.50 -22.16 9.45
N GLY A 137 -5.71 -23.17 9.14
CA GLY A 137 -5.91 -24.52 9.65
C GLY A 137 -5.62 -25.58 8.58
N GLU A 138 -5.75 -26.85 8.97
CA GLU A 138 -5.48 -28.01 8.10
C GLU A 138 -6.77 -28.62 7.51
N ASP A 139 -7.95 -28.18 7.97
CA ASP A 139 -9.25 -28.72 7.54
C ASP A 139 -9.78 -27.95 6.32
N GLU A 140 -10.49 -28.65 5.41
CA GLU A 140 -11.07 -28.07 4.17
C GLU A 140 -12.13 -26.98 4.46
N ASP A 141 -12.80 -27.03 5.62
CA ASP A 141 -13.82 -26.06 6.07
C ASP A 141 -13.24 -24.96 6.99
N SER A 142 -11.89 -24.81 7.05
CA SER A 142 -11.26 -23.82 7.92
C SER A 142 -11.48 -22.40 7.42
N GLU A 143 -11.66 -21.47 8.37
CA GLU A 143 -11.81 -20.03 8.10
C GLU A 143 -10.60 -19.46 7.38
N THR A 144 -10.83 -18.53 6.46
CA THR A 144 -9.77 -17.75 5.82
C THR A 144 -9.37 -16.56 6.70
N TYR A 145 -8.18 -15.95 6.43
CA TYR A 145 -7.82 -14.69 7.07
C TYR A 145 -8.84 -13.59 6.76
N ALA A 146 -9.48 -13.62 5.58
CA ALA A 146 -10.55 -12.69 5.24
C ALA A 146 -11.73 -12.82 6.19
N ASP A 147 -12.21 -14.03 6.43
CA ASP A 147 -13.38 -14.28 7.29
C ASP A 147 -13.12 -13.86 8.74
N ARG A 148 -11.88 -14.01 9.20
CA ARG A 148 -11.50 -13.74 10.59
C ARG A 148 -11.17 -12.27 10.88
N PHE A 149 -10.59 -11.55 9.92
CA PHE A 149 -10.08 -10.20 10.14
C PHE A 149 -10.85 -9.10 9.40
N LEU A 150 -11.61 -9.44 8.38
CA LEU A 150 -12.51 -8.48 7.73
C LEU A 150 -13.83 -8.48 8.49
N GLU A 151 -14.09 -7.42 9.22
CA GLU A 151 -15.43 -7.19 9.76
C GLU A 151 -16.40 -7.01 8.59
N ALA A 152 -17.51 -7.77 8.63
CA ALA A 152 -18.61 -7.52 7.71
C ALA A 152 -19.05 -6.05 7.89
N GLU A 153 -19.17 -5.31 6.79
CA GLU A 153 -19.82 -4.00 6.84
C GLU A 153 -21.16 -4.18 7.54
N ARG A 154 -21.33 -3.50 8.68
CA ARG A 154 -22.65 -3.47 9.34
C ARG A 154 -23.58 -2.80 8.36
N ASP A 155 -24.45 -3.60 7.78
CA ASP A 155 -25.53 -3.13 6.91
C ASP A 155 -26.52 -2.40 7.81
N THR A 156 -26.16 -1.14 8.17
CA THR A 156 -27.03 -0.26 8.95
C THR A 156 -28.20 0.07 8.05
N SER A 157 -29.25 -0.73 8.14
CA SER A 157 -30.39 -0.59 7.27
C SER A 157 -30.94 0.83 7.36
N ALA A 158 -31.52 1.34 6.28
CA ALA A 158 -32.17 2.65 6.29
C ALA A 158 -33.25 2.74 7.38
N GLN A 159 -33.74 1.58 7.83
CA GLN A 159 -34.70 1.45 8.93
C GLN A 159 -34.01 1.75 10.27
N ASP A 160 -32.84 1.14 10.56
CA ASP A 160 -32.11 1.36 11.81
C ASP A 160 -31.72 2.84 12.00
N LEU A 161 -31.36 3.51 10.88
CA LEU A 161 -31.10 4.96 10.93
C LEU A 161 -32.33 5.82 11.22
N ARG A 162 -33.52 5.39 10.76
CA ARG A 162 -34.79 6.06 11.08
C ARG A 162 -35.14 5.83 12.55
N ASP A 163 -35.06 4.60 13.02
CA ASP A 163 -35.35 4.20 14.39
C ASP A 163 -34.42 4.91 15.37
N LEU A 164 -33.14 5.05 15.02
CA LEU A 164 -32.16 5.83 15.79
C LEU A 164 -32.55 7.32 15.84
N ARG A 165 -32.95 7.91 14.71
CA ARG A 165 -33.41 9.31 14.69
C ARG A 165 -34.63 9.55 15.55
N ASP A 166 -35.59 8.65 15.49
CA ASP A 166 -36.83 8.72 16.30
C ASP A 166 -36.51 8.54 17.77
N ALA A 167 -35.59 7.64 18.11
CA ALA A 167 -35.13 7.47 19.49
C ALA A 167 -34.42 8.73 20.03
N ILE A 168 -33.55 9.38 19.24
CA ILE A 168 -32.88 10.63 19.57
C ILE A 168 -33.93 11.75 19.75
N ALA A 169 -34.86 11.91 18.83
CA ALA A 169 -35.93 12.93 18.92
C ALA A 169 -36.77 12.74 20.18
N THR A 170 -37.11 11.49 20.52
CA THR A 170 -37.83 11.14 21.73
C THR A 170 -37.05 11.46 23.02
N ALA A 171 -35.72 11.19 23.00
CA ALA A 171 -34.86 11.55 24.14
C ALA A 171 -34.77 13.06 24.34
N LEU A 172 -34.60 13.83 23.26
CA LEU A 172 -34.54 15.29 23.30
C LEU A 172 -35.85 15.92 23.73
N SER A 173 -37.00 15.32 23.38
CA SER A 173 -38.32 15.84 23.80
C SER A 173 -38.57 15.82 25.32
N LYS A 174 -37.82 14.98 26.06
CA LYS A 174 -37.88 14.86 27.51
C LYS A 174 -37.05 15.95 28.25
N LEU A 175 -36.22 16.69 27.54
CA LEU A 175 -35.41 17.77 28.07
C LEU A 175 -36.24 19.08 28.15
N LYS A 176 -35.72 20.04 28.93
CA LYS A 176 -36.25 21.40 28.87
C LYS A 176 -35.99 22.02 27.50
N PRO A 177 -36.90 22.83 26.95
CA PRO A 177 -36.80 23.30 25.55
C PRO A 177 -35.49 24.01 25.24
N LYS A 178 -34.96 24.85 26.14
CA LYS A 178 -33.67 25.51 25.92
C LYS A 178 -32.45 24.57 26.01
N GLU A 179 -32.52 23.53 26.83
CA GLU A 179 -31.47 22.52 26.95
C GLU A 179 -31.47 21.61 25.71
N ALA A 180 -32.64 21.19 25.24
CA ALA A 180 -32.81 20.40 24.04
C ALA A 180 -32.28 21.12 22.79
N GLU A 181 -32.60 22.41 22.66
CA GLU A 181 -32.16 23.23 21.54
C GLU A 181 -30.66 23.50 21.58
N ALA A 182 -30.06 23.74 22.76
CA ALA A 182 -28.64 23.89 22.93
C ALA A 182 -27.87 22.60 22.51
N VAL A 183 -28.36 21.43 22.91
CA VAL A 183 -27.78 20.14 22.54
C VAL A 183 -27.92 19.87 21.02
N ARG A 184 -29.10 20.16 20.43
CA ARG A 184 -29.30 20.04 18.98
C ARG A 184 -28.31 20.87 18.18
N LEU A 185 -28.13 22.12 18.56
CA LEU A 185 -27.19 23.04 17.87
C LEU A 185 -25.74 22.59 18.06
N PHE A 186 -25.38 22.15 19.26
CA PHE A 186 -24.01 21.75 19.57
C PHE A 186 -23.57 20.51 18.82
N TYR A 187 -24.41 19.48 18.73
CA TYR A 187 -24.10 18.23 18.00
C TYR A 187 -24.53 18.27 16.53
N GLY A 188 -25.18 19.32 16.06
CA GLY A 188 -25.68 19.44 14.71
C GLY A 188 -26.80 18.45 14.38
N ILE A 189 -27.61 18.06 15.38
CA ILE A 189 -28.71 17.09 15.19
C ILE A 189 -29.79 17.74 14.32
N GLU A 190 -30.11 17.13 13.18
CA GLU A 190 -31.02 17.65 12.14
C GLU A 190 -30.51 18.93 11.45
N LEU A 191 -29.23 19.26 11.58
CA LEU A 191 -28.59 20.39 10.94
C LEU A 191 -27.47 19.88 10.00
N GLU A 192 -27.07 20.72 9.06
CA GLU A 192 -25.98 20.39 8.12
C GLU A 192 -24.61 20.40 8.83
N TYR A 193 -24.44 21.25 9.85
CA TYR A 193 -23.19 21.39 10.61
C TYR A 193 -23.46 21.66 12.10
N ALA A 194 -22.52 21.22 12.95
CA ALA A 194 -22.51 21.56 14.38
C ALA A 194 -22.18 23.05 14.54
N SER A 195 -22.90 23.73 15.45
CA SER A 195 -22.70 25.15 15.73
C SER A 195 -21.63 25.35 16.82
N CYS A 196 -20.86 26.46 16.74
CA CYS A 196 -19.92 26.80 17.79
C CYS A 196 -20.67 27.42 19.01
N MET A 197 -19.97 27.52 20.14
CA MET A 197 -20.62 28.05 21.37
C MET A 197 -21.08 29.49 21.24
N ASP A 198 -20.39 30.29 20.42
CA ASP A 198 -20.76 31.68 20.15
C ASP A 198 -22.07 31.77 19.35
N ASP A 199 -22.23 30.91 18.33
CA ASP A 199 -23.46 30.83 17.53
C ASP A 199 -24.65 30.34 18.37
N ILE A 200 -24.42 29.39 19.29
CA ILE A 200 -25.45 28.87 20.17
C ILE A 200 -25.89 29.96 21.13
N ALA A 201 -24.96 30.74 21.70
CA ALA A 201 -25.24 31.84 22.57
C ALA A 201 -26.08 32.94 21.88
N GLU A 202 -25.75 33.27 20.64
CA GLU A 202 -26.48 34.22 19.81
C GLU A 202 -27.88 33.71 19.49
N LYS A 203 -28.04 32.47 19.01
CA LYS A 203 -29.35 31.89 18.67
C LYS A 203 -30.30 31.76 19.86
N LEU A 204 -29.77 31.39 21.02
CA LEU A 204 -30.56 31.24 22.24
C LEU A 204 -30.71 32.55 23.05
N ASN A 205 -30.06 33.63 22.58
CA ASN A 205 -30.03 34.95 23.23
C ASN A 205 -29.57 34.87 24.72
N VAL A 206 -28.43 34.20 24.95
CA VAL A 206 -27.81 33.97 26.24
C VAL A 206 -26.32 34.28 26.19
N SER A 207 -25.65 34.39 27.34
CA SER A 207 -24.20 34.52 27.38
C SER A 207 -23.52 33.17 27.03
N ASN A 208 -22.29 33.23 26.53
CA ASN A 208 -21.47 32.03 26.17
C ASN A 208 -21.36 31.03 27.32
N GLU A 209 -21.15 31.52 28.52
CA GLU A 209 -21.09 30.69 29.72
C GLU A 209 -22.43 30.00 30.01
N ARG A 210 -23.52 30.72 29.77
CA ARG A 210 -24.86 30.14 29.94
C ARG A 210 -25.17 29.09 28.84
N ALA A 211 -24.72 29.30 27.65
CA ALA A 211 -24.81 28.30 26.55
C ALA A 211 -24.09 27.02 26.95
N ARG A 212 -22.85 27.11 27.45
CA ARG A 212 -22.09 25.94 27.95
C ARG A 212 -22.81 25.20 29.07
N GLN A 213 -23.38 25.96 30.03
CA GLN A 213 -24.16 25.36 31.12
C GLN A 213 -25.41 24.65 30.61
N LEU A 214 -26.10 25.19 29.59
CA LEU A 214 -27.28 24.55 29.00
C LEU A 214 -26.93 23.24 28.29
N VAL A 215 -25.85 23.22 27.51
CA VAL A 215 -25.38 22.00 26.86
C VAL A 215 -25.03 20.95 27.90
N ARG A 216 -24.21 21.30 28.91
CA ARG A 216 -23.79 20.37 29.95
C ARG A 216 -24.95 19.86 30.79
N SER A 217 -25.91 20.74 31.17
CA SER A 217 -27.11 20.32 31.86
C SER A 217 -27.97 19.38 31.03
N GLY A 218 -28.07 19.63 29.71
CA GLY A 218 -28.76 18.75 28.78
C GLY A 218 -28.10 17.38 28.66
N GLU A 219 -26.79 17.33 28.57
CA GLU A 219 -26.03 16.06 28.54
C GLU A 219 -26.19 15.25 29.84
N GLU A 220 -26.12 15.91 30.99
CA GLU A 220 -26.32 15.28 32.30
C GLU A 220 -27.75 14.75 32.44
N ALA A 221 -28.74 15.53 31.99
CA ALA A 221 -30.12 15.10 31.99
C ALA A 221 -30.39 13.92 31.06
N LEU A 222 -29.75 13.89 29.86
CA LEU A 222 -29.81 12.75 28.95
C LEU A 222 -29.21 11.50 29.60
N ARG A 223 -28.04 11.59 30.24
CA ARG A 223 -27.40 10.44 30.93
C ARG A 223 -28.28 9.83 32.00
N ASN A 224 -29.07 10.66 32.69
CA ASN A 224 -29.95 10.21 33.78
C ASN A 224 -31.30 9.64 33.26
N LEU A 225 -31.60 9.84 31.98
CA LEU A 225 -32.80 9.27 31.39
C LEU A 225 -32.65 7.75 31.19
N SER A 226 -33.56 6.97 31.76
CA SER A 226 -33.63 5.51 31.59
C SER A 226 -33.78 5.05 30.12
N GLY A 227 -34.01 6.00 29.21
CA GLY A 227 -34.09 5.76 27.76
C GLY A 227 -32.73 5.59 27.03
N ILE A 228 -31.59 5.90 27.70
CA ILE A 228 -30.25 5.67 27.10
C ILE A 228 -29.98 4.20 26.80
N LYS A 229 -30.54 3.27 27.59
CA LYS A 229 -30.47 1.83 27.30
C LYS A 229 -31.04 1.45 25.93
N LEU A 230 -31.92 2.25 25.36
CA LEU A 230 -32.46 2.10 24.01
C LEU A 230 -31.45 2.56 22.95
N LEU A 231 -30.56 3.49 23.27
CA LEU A 231 -29.51 3.98 22.36
C LEU A 231 -28.26 3.09 22.39
N GLU A 232 -28.02 2.40 23.52
CA GLU A 232 -26.89 1.44 23.66
C GLU A 232 -26.98 0.26 22.67
N GLN A 233 -28.18 -0.08 22.19
CA GLN A 233 -28.34 -1.14 21.18
C GLN A 233 -27.91 -0.74 19.75
N TYR A 234 -27.66 0.57 19.53
CA TYR A 234 -27.18 1.09 18.25
C TYR A 234 -25.69 1.42 18.26
N LEU A 235 -25.00 1.21 19.38
CA LEU A 235 -23.54 1.33 19.56
C LEU A 235 -22.87 -0.02 19.32
#